data_f44ec2d41ca6ace09a9934775c8bc476
#
_entry.id   f44ec2d41ca6ace09a9934775c8bc476
#
_cell.length_a   1.000
_cell.length_b   1.000
_cell.length_c   1.000
_cell.angle_alpha   90.00
_cell.angle_beta   90.00
_cell.angle_gamma   90.00
#
_symmetry.space_group_name_H-M   'P 1'
#
loop_
_entity.id
_entity.type
_entity.pdbx_description
1 polymer ?
#
loop_
_entity_poly.entity_id
_entity_poly.type
_entity_poly.pdbx_seq_one_letter_code
_entity_poly.pdbx_strand_id
1 'polypeptide(L)'
;MSQPHDFSFDITDVAELLHLRIRRPSPQGLYVDCPICNDKRGKMHINTQTDTWRCNYCDESGGMLALYAKVHSISTSAAYREISDALLNGVNLSDHAVKF
;
A
#
# COMPACT_ATOMS: atom_id res chain seq x y z
N MET A 1 7.14 -16.10 -12.85
CA MET A 1 6.59 -16.12 -12.59
C MET A 1 6.19 -15.66 -11.75
N SER A 2 5.83 -15.32 -11.96
CA SER A 2 5.48 -14.64 -11.11
C SER A 2 5.11 -15.21 -10.03
N GLN A 3 5.29 -14.77 -9.15
CA GLN A 3 5.02 -15.27 -8.08
C GLN A 3 3.61 -15.32 -7.88
N PRO A 4 3.16 -16.23 -7.45
CA PRO A 4 1.81 -16.40 -7.27
C PRO A 4 1.39 -15.61 -6.12
N HIS A 5 0.76 -14.54 -6.40
CA HIS A 5 0.21 -13.80 -5.35
C HIS A 5 -1.11 -14.39 -5.02
N ASP A 6 -1.41 -14.48 -3.76
CA ASP A 6 -2.72 -14.88 -3.33
C ASP A 6 -3.65 -13.70 -3.36
N PHE A 7 -3.13 -12.53 -3.69
CA PHE A 7 -3.92 -11.30 -3.66
C PHE A 7 -4.07 -10.78 -5.08
N SER A 8 -5.17 -10.09 -5.35
CA SER A 8 -5.38 -9.47 -6.64
C SER A 8 -4.83 -8.05 -6.69
N PHE A 9 -4.04 -7.66 -5.70
CA PHE A 9 -3.45 -6.32 -5.63
C PHE A 9 -2.03 -6.44 -5.10
N ASP A 10 -1.26 -5.36 -5.22
CA ASP A 10 0.11 -5.34 -4.72
C ASP A 10 0.34 -4.10 -3.86
N ILE A 11 1.57 -3.90 -3.41
CA ILE A 11 1.85 -2.81 -2.48
C ILE A 11 1.69 -1.45 -3.15
N THR A 12 1.82 -1.36 -4.46
CA THR A 12 1.60 -0.11 -5.16
C THR A 12 0.14 0.29 -5.04
N ASP A 13 -0.77 -0.66 -5.15
CA ASP A 13 -2.19 -0.38 -4.97
C ASP A 13 -2.46 0.12 -3.56
N VAL A 14 -1.83 -0.47 -2.57
CA VAL A 14 -2.01 -0.04 -1.19
C VAL A 14 -1.47 1.36 -1.00
N ALA A 15 -0.31 1.67 -1.58
CA ALA A 15 0.25 3.01 -1.47
C ALA A 15 -0.69 4.05 -2.08
N GLU A 16 -1.34 3.70 -3.18
CA GLU A 16 -2.29 4.61 -3.80
C GLU A 16 -3.53 4.81 -2.95
N LEU A 17 -4.03 3.75 -2.35
CA LEU A 17 -5.19 3.87 -1.47
C LEU A 17 -4.89 4.72 -0.25
N LEU A 18 -3.65 4.68 0.23
CA LEU A 18 -3.24 5.47 1.37
C LEU A 18 -2.81 6.88 0.98
N HIS A 19 -2.78 7.17 -0.30
CA HIS A 19 -2.37 8.48 -0.83
C HIS A 19 -0.97 8.86 -0.36
N LEU A 20 -0.05 7.90 -0.40
CA LEU A 20 1.31 8.15 0.05
C LEU A 20 2.01 9.07 -0.95
N ARG A 21 2.79 10.00 -0.41
CA ARG A 21 3.49 10.94 -1.26
C ARG A 21 4.79 10.32 -1.75
N ILE A 22 4.89 10.12 -3.07
CA ILE A 22 6.08 9.52 -3.67
C ILE A 22 7.12 10.60 -3.83
N ARG A 23 8.31 10.35 -3.28
CA ARG A 23 9.40 11.33 -3.36
C ARG A 23 10.35 11.05 -4.51
N ARG A 24 10.68 9.77 -4.73
CA ARG A 24 11.58 9.43 -5.80
C ARG A 24 11.55 7.93 -6.06
N PRO A 25 11.94 7.48 -7.26
CA PRO A 25 12.00 6.04 -7.53
C PRO A 25 13.28 5.43 -6.94
N SER A 26 13.30 4.11 -6.85
CA SER A 26 14.49 3.38 -6.43
C SER A 26 14.62 2.17 -7.32
N PRO A 27 15.77 1.48 -7.28
CA PRO A 27 15.94 0.29 -8.12
C PRO A 27 14.91 -0.80 -7.86
N GLN A 28 14.43 -0.93 -6.64
CA GLN A 28 13.45 -1.95 -6.32
C GLN A 28 12.07 -1.41 -6.06
N GLY A 29 11.86 -0.13 -6.17
CA GLY A 29 10.53 0.42 -5.90
C GLY A 29 10.50 1.91 -5.75
N LEU A 30 10.02 2.40 -4.61
CA LEU A 30 9.76 3.83 -4.42
C LEU A 30 10.17 4.28 -3.03
N TYR A 31 10.54 5.56 -2.91
CA TYR A 31 10.67 6.18 -1.61
C TYR A 31 9.49 7.12 -1.41
N VAL A 32 8.83 6.99 -0.29
CA VAL A 32 7.63 7.78 0.01
C VAL A 32 7.72 8.35 1.41
N ASP A 33 6.85 9.30 1.71
CA ASP A 33 6.74 9.82 3.07
C ASP A 33 6.09 8.75 3.93
N CYS A 34 6.61 8.56 5.14
CA CYS A 34 6.09 7.52 6.01
C CYS A 34 4.80 7.95 6.68
N PRO A 35 3.71 7.20 6.50
CA PRO A 35 2.45 7.57 7.12
C PRO A 35 2.37 7.17 8.59
N ILE A 36 3.33 6.39 9.08
CA ILE A 36 3.31 5.92 10.46
C ILE A 36 3.97 6.93 11.39
N CYS A 37 5.16 7.42 11.03
CA CYS A 37 5.84 8.41 11.84
C CYS A 37 5.65 9.82 11.30
N ASN A 38 4.98 9.95 10.16
CA ASN A 38 4.69 11.24 9.54
C ASN A 38 5.93 12.02 9.14
N ASP A 39 7.04 11.32 8.90
CA ASP A 39 8.24 11.98 8.41
C ASP A 39 8.04 12.30 6.94
N LYS A 40 8.33 13.51 6.55
CA LYS A 40 8.07 13.99 5.19
C LYS A 40 9.32 14.18 4.38
N ARG A 41 10.32 13.34 4.59
CA ARG A 41 11.56 13.41 3.86
C ARG A 41 11.78 12.21 2.95
N GLY A 42 10.74 11.40 2.75
CA GLY A 42 10.84 10.23 1.88
C GLY A 42 11.70 9.13 2.47
N LYS A 43 11.53 8.87 3.77
CA LYS A 43 12.36 7.87 4.44
C LYS A 43 11.83 6.45 4.36
N MET A 44 10.62 6.26 3.88
CA MET A 44 10.07 4.91 3.77
C MET A 44 10.30 4.36 2.39
N HIS A 45 10.95 3.20 2.31
CA HIS A 45 11.19 2.52 1.05
C HIS A 45 10.14 1.44 0.85
N ILE A 46 9.49 1.49 -0.29
CA ILE A 46 8.54 0.47 -0.69
C ILE A 46 9.20 -0.40 -1.74
N ASN A 47 9.30 -1.70 -1.47
CA ASN A 47 9.89 -2.64 -2.40
C ASN A 47 8.76 -3.30 -3.18
N THR A 48 8.64 -2.92 -4.46
CA THR A 48 7.55 -3.42 -5.29
C THR A 48 7.80 -4.82 -5.81
N GLN A 49 9.01 -5.33 -5.66
CA GLN A 49 9.32 -6.68 -6.07
C GLN A 49 8.92 -7.70 -5.03
N THR A 50 8.95 -7.34 -3.76
CA THR A 50 8.60 -8.25 -2.67
C THR A 50 7.34 -7.83 -1.93
N ASP A 51 6.73 -6.70 -2.32
CA ASP A 51 5.53 -6.16 -1.68
C ASP A 51 5.75 -5.90 -0.19
N THR A 52 6.93 -5.33 0.13
CA THR A 52 7.27 -5.01 1.52
C THR A 52 7.68 -3.54 1.62
N TRP A 53 7.80 -3.06 2.85
CA TRP A 53 8.18 -1.68 3.10
C TRP A 53 9.01 -1.57 4.36
N ARG A 54 9.79 -0.51 4.43
CA ARG A 54 10.56 -0.22 5.64
C ARG A 54 10.84 1.27 5.72
N CYS A 55 10.58 1.85 6.89
CA CYS A 55 10.90 3.25 7.12
C CYS A 55 12.25 3.34 7.80
N ASN A 56 13.17 4.09 7.22
CA ASN A 56 14.51 4.22 7.78
C ASN A 56 14.56 5.20 8.94
N TYR A 57 13.49 5.91 9.21
CA TYR A 57 13.45 6.84 10.32
C TYR A 57 12.82 6.22 11.57
N CYS A 58 11.63 5.66 11.45
CA CYS A 58 10.99 5.03 12.61
C CYS A 58 11.26 3.54 12.72
N ASP A 59 11.95 2.98 11.72
CA ASP A 59 12.37 1.57 11.73
C ASP A 59 11.22 0.57 11.71
N GLU A 60 10.04 1.00 11.31
CA GLU A 60 8.92 0.08 11.13
C GLU A 60 9.02 -0.57 9.77
N SER A 61 8.54 -1.80 9.66
CA SER A 61 8.58 -2.52 8.39
C SER A 61 7.47 -3.56 8.37
N GLY A 62 7.25 -4.15 7.20
CA GLY A 62 6.24 -5.19 7.09
C GLY A 62 5.84 -5.43 5.65
N GLY A 63 4.75 -6.14 5.48
CA GLY A 63 4.16 -6.39 4.17
C GLY A 63 3.07 -5.38 3.87
N MET A 64 2.41 -5.58 2.72
CA MET A 64 1.43 -4.58 2.27
C MET A 64 0.20 -4.53 3.16
N LEU A 65 -0.25 -5.66 3.69
CA LEU A 65 -1.40 -5.64 4.58
C LEU A 65 -1.05 -4.97 5.91
N ALA A 66 0.17 -5.20 6.39
CA ALA A 66 0.62 -4.58 7.63
C ALA A 66 0.68 -3.06 7.49
N LEU A 67 1.06 -2.58 6.31
CA LEU A 67 1.11 -1.13 6.08
C LEU A 67 -0.28 -0.51 6.24
N TYR A 68 -1.25 -1.06 5.54
CA TYR A 68 -2.62 -0.54 5.61
C TYR A 68 -3.17 -0.68 7.03
N ALA A 69 -2.92 -1.82 7.65
CA ALA A 69 -3.42 -2.09 8.99
C ALA A 69 -2.85 -1.10 10.01
N LYS A 70 -1.56 -0.80 9.91
CA LYS A 70 -0.95 0.14 10.85
C LYS A 70 -1.49 1.55 10.67
N VAL A 71 -1.68 1.97 9.43
CA VAL A 71 -2.19 3.32 9.18
C VAL A 71 -3.60 3.49 9.70
N HIS A 72 -4.43 2.46 9.56
CA HIS A 72 -5.83 2.53 9.96
C HIS A 72 -6.10 1.92 11.32
N SER A 73 -5.09 1.39 11.98
CA SER A 73 -5.21 0.77 13.31
C SER A 73 -6.23 -0.37 13.32
N ILE A 74 -6.13 -1.24 12.34
CA ILE A 74 -7.03 -2.40 12.22
C ILE A 74 -6.17 -3.66 12.05
N SER A 75 -6.82 -4.81 12.05
CA SER A 75 -6.11 -6.07 11.85
C SER A 75 -5.76 -6.26 10.39
N THR A 76 -4.84 -7.17 10.10
CA THR A 76 -4.49 -7.45 8.71
C THR A 76 -5.64 -8.11 7.97
N SER A 77 -6.48 -8.88 8.67
CA SER A 77 -7.66 -9.46 8.04
C SER A 77 -8.64 -8.38 7.60
N ALA A 78 -8.85 -7.37 8.45
CA ALA A 78 -9.70 -6.25 8.09
C ALA A 78 -9.07 -5.45 6.97
N ALA A 79 -7.75 -5.27 7.00
CA ALA A 79 -7.05 -4.55 5.96
C ALA A 79 -7.25 -5.23 4.60
N TYR A 80 -7.11 -6.54 4.55
CA TYR A 80 -7.30 -7.28 3.31
C TYR A 80 -8.71 -7.03 2.76
N ARG A 81 -9.69 -7.08 3.64
CA ARG A 81 -11.08 -6.91 3.21
C ARG A 81 -11.32 -5.50 2.69
N GLU A 82 -10.80 -4.49 3.40
CA GLU A 82 -11.00 -3.11 3.00
C GLU A 82 -10.29 -2.79 1.70
N ILE A 83 -9.07 -3.28 1.52
CA ILE A 83 -8.33 -3.05 0.30
C ILE A 83 -9.04 -3.72 -0.88
N SER A 84 -9.46 -4.96 -0.71
CA SER A 84 -10.15 -5.68 -1.77
C SER A 84 -11.44 -4.97 -2.16
N ASP A 85 -12.20 -4.52 -1.16
CA ASP A 85 -13.43 -3.80 -1.41
C ASP A 85 -13.16 -2.50 -2.15
N ALA A 86 -12.19 -1.75 -1.72
CA ALA A 86 -11.89 -0.45 -2.33
C ALA A 86 -11.49 -0.62 -3.79
N LEU A 87 -10.67 -1.60 -4.08
CA LEU A 87 -10.19 -1.80 -5.44
C LEU A 87 -11.28 -2.35 -6.35
N LEU A 88 -12.04 -3.33 -5.86
CA LEU A 88 -13.10 -3.90 -6.68
C LEU A 88 -14.26 -2.93 -6.87
N ASN A 89 -14.67 -2.29 -5.80
CA ASN A 89 -15.79 -1.37 -5.90
C ASN A 89 -15.41 -0.12 -6.66
N GLY A 90 -14.18 0.32 -6.54
CA GLY A 90 -13.73 1.45 -7.30
C GLY A 90 -13.78 1.20 -8.79
N VAL A 91 -13.37 0.03 -9.20
CA VAL A 91 -13.43 -0.33 -10.60
C VAL A 91 -14.88 -0.42 -11.06
N ASN A 92 -15.73 -1.04 -10.26
CA ASN A 92 -17.12 -1.17 -10.63
C ASN A 92 -17.82 0.17 -10.68
N LEU A 93 -17.49 1.03 -9.75
CA LEU A 93 -18.12 2.33 -9.74
C LEU A 93 -17.72 3.16 -10.93
N SER A 94 -16.55 2.94 -11.43
CA SER A 94 -16.14 3.69 -12.58
C SER A 94 -16.94 3.28 -13.78
N ASP A 95 -17.54 2.13 -13.71
CA ASP A 95 -18.32 1.67 -14.70
C ASP A 95 -19.65 1.94 -14.46
N HIS A 96 -20.07 1.90 -13.45
CA HIS A 96 -21.32 1.96 -13.30
C HIS A 96 -21.59 2.81 -12.33
N ALA A 97 -21.07 3.36 -12.36
CA ALA A 97 -21.28 3.93 -11.65
C ALA A 97 -22.29 4.21 -11.83
N VAL A 98 -22.00 4.04 -12.07
CA VAL A 98 -22.50 3.82 -12.23
C VAL A 98 -23.18 3.45 -12.21
N LYS A 99 -23.40 3.43 -12.08
CA LYS A 99 -23.90 2.92 -11.99
C LYS A 99 -24.45 2.65 -11.53
N PHE A 100 -24.52 2.84 -11.25
CA PHE A 100 -24.89 2.45 -10.65
C PHE A 100 -25.24 2.69 -10.44
#